data_4f7e0cfd755b68ed97596c22ef40eea2
#
_entry.id   4f7e0cfd755b68ed97596c22ef40eea2
#
_cell.length_a   1.000
_cell.length_b   1.000
_cell.length_c   1.000
_cell.angle_alpha   90.00
_cell.angle_beta   90.00
_cell.angle_gamma   90.00
#
_symmetry.space_group_name_H-M   'P 1'
#
loop_
_entity.id
_entity.type
_entity.pdbx_description
1 polymer ?
#
loop_
_entity_poly.entity_id
_entity_poly.type
_entity_poly.pdbx_seq_one_letter_code
_entity_poly.pdbx_strand_id
1 'polypeptide(L)'
;MNNLEQKNNTPPLLSRNFLIIGWVVVIGLLTLVAGRWEERQINPNQQLVSQVSAEGKSEVVLQRNRYGHYVTSGLINGQEVTLLLDTGATYVSVPENMAEGLGLRKMARSQSSTANGVVDTYLTRIEYLSIGDLEFYDIAASINPGMNHDTSILLGMSVLKNIEFTQRGDQLTLRLAP
;
A
#
# COMPACT_ATOMS: atom_id res chain seq x y z
N MET A 1 -53.41 -58.04 15.21
CA MET A 1 -52.17 -57.56 15.88
C MET A 1 -51.29 -56.94 14.79
N ASN A 2 -51.38 -55.62 14.66
CA ASN A 2 -50.60 -54.86 13.64
C ASN A 2 -49.32 -54.32 14.28
N ASN A 3 -48.20 -54.91 13.88
CA ASN A 3 -46.89 -54.37 14.19
C ASN A 3 -46.60 -53.13 13.23
N LEU A 4 -46.73 -51.94 13.75
CA LEU A 4 -46.25 -50.74 13.08
C LEU A 4 -44.72 -50.70 13.22
N GLU A 5 -43.99 -51.07 12.16
CA GLU A 5 -42.58 -50.82 12.05
C GLU A 5 -42.32 -49.27 12.04
N GLN A 6 -41.85 -48.79 13.14
CA GLN A 6 -41.27 -47.40 13.18
C GLN A 6 -39.98 -47.35 12.35
N LYS A 7 -40.08 -46.80 11.14
CA LYS A 7 -38.95 -46.51 10.28
C LYS A 7 -38.16 -45.33 10.91
N ASN A 8 -37.10 -45.64 11.64
CA ASN A 8 -36.18 -44.66 12.17
C ASN A 8 -35.45 -43.99 11.01
N ASN A 9 -35.95 -42.83 10.57
CA ASN A 9 -35.25 -41.94 9.64
C ASN A 9 -34.15 -41.18 10.39
N THR A 10 -33.04 -41.84 10.65
CA THR A 10 -31.82 -41.14 11.06
C THR A 10 -31.26 -40.42 9.82
N PRO A 11 -31.09 -39.08 9.86
CA PRO A 11 -30.49 -38.38 8.73
C PRO A 11 -29.06 -38.90 8.50
N PRO A 12 -28.60 -39.02 7.24
CA PRO A 12 -27.27 -39.51 6.95
C PRO A 12 -26.24 -38.59 7.63
N LEU A 13 -25.47 -39.17 8.56
CA LEU A 13 -24.35 -38.49 9.18
C LEU A 13 -23.37 -38.12 8.05
N LEU A 14 -23.21 -36.81 7.82
CA LEU A 14 -22.21 -36.31 6.90
C LEU A 14 -20.87 -37.01 7.18
N SER A 15 -20.29 -37.63 6.16
CA SER A 15 -19.04 -38.38 6.36
C SER A 15 -18.00 -37.44 6.96
N ARG A 16 -17.17 -37.92 7.87
CA ARG A 16 -16.10 -37.15 8.53
C ARG A 16 -15.25 -36.38 7.51
N ASN A 17 -15.02 -36.95 6.33
CA ASN A 17 -14.26 -36.33 5.26
C ASN A 17 -14.98 -35.10 4.69
N PHE A 18 -16.29 -35.11 4.54
CA PHE A 18 -17.08 -33.98 4.07
C PHE A 18 -17.03 -32.81 5.08
N LEU A 19 -17.09 -33.12 6.38
CA LEU A 19 -16.92 -32.09 7.42
C LEU A 19 -15.51 -31.47 7.40
N ILE A 20 -14.47 -32.32 7.23
CA ILE A 20 -13.08 -31.82 7.13
C ILE A 20 -12.92 -30.91 5.91
N ILE A 21 -13.42 -31.31 4.75
CA ILE A 21 -13.37 -30.47 3.53
C ILE A 21 -14.13 -29.15 3.76
N GLY A 22 -15.32 -29.21 4.38
CA GLY A 22 -16.09 -28.02 4.73
C GLY A 22 -15.29 -27.04 5.60
N TRP A 23 -14.63 -27.54 6.65
CA TRP A 23 -13.80 -26.70 7.51
C TRP A 23 -12.57 -26.12 6.80
N VAL A 24 -11.91 -26.90 5.93
CA VAL A 24 -10.77 -26.41 5.13
C VAL A 24 -11.20 -25.24 4.22
N VAL A 25 -12.36 -25.37 3.57
CA VAL A 25 -12.92 -24.29 2.73
C VAL A 25 -13.26 -23.06 3.56
N VAL A 26 -13.90 -23.23 4.71
CA VAL A 26 -14.26 -22.11 5.60
C VAL A 26 -13.00 -21.39 6.10
N ILE A 27 -11.99 -22.14 6.57
CA ILE A 27 -10.74 -21.55 7.04
C ILE A 27 -10.03 -20.81 5.88
N GLY A 28 -9.98 -21.41 4.69
CA GLY A 28 -9.42 -20.77 3.49
C GLY A 28 -10.11 -19.45 3.14
N LEU A 29 -11.46 -19.43 3.16
CA LEU A 29 -12.22 -18.21 2.93
C LEU A 29 -11.99 -17.16 4.01
N LEU A 30 -11.98 -17.55 5.28
CA LEU A 30 -11.70 -16.63 6.40
C LEU A 30 -10.29 -16.03 6.30
N THR A 31 -9.31 -16.82 5.90
CA THR A 31 -7.92 -16.33 5.70
C THR A 31 -7.86 -15.29 4.58
N LEU A 32 -8.55 -15.54 3.46
CA LEU A 32 -8.61 -14.59 2.35
C LEU A 32 -9.31 -13.27 2.74
N VAL A 33 -10.42 -13.37 3.49
CA VAL A 33 -11.14 -12.18 3.98
C VAL A 33 -10.30 -11.40 4.98
N ALA A 34 -9.63 -12.09 5.91
CA ALA A 34 -8.75 -11.47 6.89
C ALA A 34 -7.56 -10.76 6.22
N GLY A 35 -6.92 -11.39 5.22
CA GLY A 35 -5.82 -10.75 4.47
C GLY A 35 -6.25 -9.47 3.78
N ARG A 36 -7.37 -9.48 3.06
CA ARG A 36 -7.90 -8.26 2.42
C ARG A 36 -8.31 -7.17 3.42
N TRP A 37 -8.81 -7.57 4.58
CA TRP A 37 -9.15 -6.62 5.64
C TRP A 37 -7.89 -5.97 6.22
N GLU A 38 -6.82 -6.75 6.44
CA GLU A 38 -5.53 -6.25 6.92
C GLU A 38 -4.89 -5.28 5.91
N GLU A 39 -4.85 -5.63 4.62
CA GLU A 39 -4.33 -4.75 3.56
C GLU A 39 -5.05 -3.40 3.54
N ARG A 40 -6.39 -3.38 3.70
CA ARG A 40 -7.16 -2.12 3.78
C ARG A 40 -6.86 -1.32 5.06
N GLN A 41 -6.47 -1.97 6.15
CA GLN A 41 -6.07 -1.28 7.37
C GLN A 41 -4.67 -0.64 7.25
N ILE A 42 -3.80 -1.21 6.43
CA ILE A 42 -2.45 -0.69 6.16
C ILE A 42 -2.53 0.42 5.11
N ASN A 43 -3.19 0.16 3.98
CA ASN A 43 -3.41 1.14 2.91
C ASN A 43 -4.92 1.36 2.68
N PRO A 44 -5.55 2.33 3.36
CA PRO A 44 -6.95 2.66 3.12
C PRO A 44 -7.20 3.38 1.78
N ASN A 45 -6.14 3.84 1.11
CA ASN A 45 -6.19 4.63 -0.12
C ASN A 45 -5.72 3.82 -1.34
N GLN A 46 -6.16 2.56 -1.45
CA GLN A 46 -5.85 1.69 -2.60
C GLN A 46 -6.52 2.18 -3.89
N GLN A 47 -7.69 2.77 -3.76
CA GLN A 47 -8.43 3.37 -4.87
C GLN A 47 -8.57 4.86 -4.60
N LEU A 48 -7.73 5.64 -5.26
CA LEU A 48 -7.76 7.09 -5.13
C LEU A 48 -8.91 7.67 -5.95
N VAL A 49 -9.66 8.56 -5.31
CA VAL A 49 -10.64 9.40 -5.99
C VAL A 49 -10.04 10.79 -6.08
N SER A 50 -9.62 11.16 -7.28
CA SER A 50 -9.24 12.54 -7.56
C SER A 50 -10.52 13.39 -7.63
N GLN A 51 -10.48 14.55 -7.03
CA GLN A 51 -11.55 15.54 -7.04
C GLN A 51 -11.03 16.81 -7.70
N VAL A 52 -11.92 17.56 -8.31
CA VAL A 52 -11.58 18.90 -8.79
C VAL A 52 -12.05 19.90 -7.77
N SER A 53 -11.13 20.72 -7.25
CA SER A 53 -11.46 21.79 -6.30
C SER A 53 -12.37 22.84 -6.93
N ALA A 54 -12.96 23.69 -6.11
CA ALA A 54 -13.75 24.85 -6.57
C ALA A 54 -12.93 25.80 -7.47
N GLU A 55 -11.58 25.71 -7.40
CA GLU A 55 -10.63 26.50 -8.20
C GLU A 55 -10.17 25.77 -9.48
N GLY A 56 -10.76 24.60 -9.81
CA GLY A 56 -10.44 23.81 -11.01
C GLY A 56 -9.12 23.02 -10.91
N LYS A 57 -8.52 22.87 -9.71
CA LYS A 57 -7.28 22.11 -9.50
C LYS A 57 -7.59 20.66 -9.08
N SER A 58 -6.79 19.72 -9.56
CA SER A 58 -6.89 18.33 -9.12
C SER A 58 -6.42 18.19 -7.67
N GLU A 59 -7.23 17.49 -6.87
CA GLU A 59 -6.98 17.19 -5.46
C GLU A 59 -7.08 15.70 -5.22
N VAL A 60 -6.21 15.18 -4.38
CA VAL A 60 -6.25 13.80 -3.88
C VAL A 60 -6.47 13.83 -2.38
N VAL A 61 -7.50 13.14 -1.91
CA VAL A 61 -7.81 13.05 -0.48
C VAL A 61 -7.40 11.68 0.04
N LEU A 62 -6.50 11.67 1.01
CA LEU A 62 -6.02 10.46 1.67
C LEU A 62 -6.63 10.32 3.07
N GLN A 63 -6.98 9.10 3.43
CA GLN A 63 -7.38 8.72 4.79
C GLN A 63 -6.17 8.22 5.57
N ARG A 64 -6.08 8.61 6.83
CA ARG A 64 -5.04 8.11 7.74
C ARG A 64 -5.30 6.65 8.09
N ASN A 65 -4.27 5.84 8.08
CA ASN A 65 -4.39 4.44 8.46
C ASN A 65 -4.43 4.25 9.99
N ARG A 66 -4.65 3.01 10.45
CA ARG A 66 -4.71 2.66 11.89
C ARG A 66 -3.44 2.96 12.68
N TYR A 67 -2.30 3.13 12.00
CA TYR A 67 -1.02 3.44 12.62
C TYR A 67 -0.71 4.94 12.65
N GLY A 68 -1.62 5.78 12.16
CA GLY A 68 -1.44 7.22 12.12
C GLY A 68 -0.71 7.75 10.89
N HIS A 69 -0.46 6.89 9.88
CA HIS A 69 0.26 7.24 8.67
C HIS A 69 -0.68 7.44 7.47
N TYR A 70 -0.21 8.19 6.48
CA TYR A 70 -0.85 8.32 5.18
C TYR A 70 -0.13 7.41 4.19
N VAL A 71 -0.80 6.32 3.83
CA VAL A 71 -0.33 5.31 2.87
C VAL A 71 -1.29 5.30 1.70
N THR A 72 -0.77 5.24 0.49
CA THR A 72 -1.57 5.29 -0.73
C THR A 72 -0.97 4.42 -1.83
N SER A 73 -1.77 3.99 -2.79
CA SER A 73 -1.28 3.46 -4.05
C SER A 73 -0.86 4.61 -4.98
N GLY A 74 0.12 4.33 -5.83
CA GLY A 74 0.59 5.24 -6.85
C GLY A 74 1.32 4.47 -7.94
N LEU A 75 1.84 5.19 -8.94
CA LEU A 75 2.63 4.59 -10.02
C LEU A 75 4.05 5.15 -10.00
N ILE A 76 5.03 4.29 -10.21
CA ILE A 76 6.40 4.67 -10.53
C ILE A 76 6.79 4.00 -11.85
N ASN A 77 7.13 4.78 -12.86
CA ASN A 77 7.47 4.31 -14.21
C ASN A 77 6.45 3.31 -14.77
N GLY A 78 5.15 3.54 -14.48
CA GLY A 78 4.03 2.70 -14.92
C GLY A 78 3.77 1.45 -14.08
N GLN A 79 4.54 1.20 -13.02
CA GLN A 79 4.34 0.09 -12.10
C GLN A 79 3.61 0.56 -10.85
N GLU A 80 2.59 -0.20 -10.44
CA GLU A 80 1.84 0.09 -9.21
C GLU A 80 2.70 -0.18 -7.97
N VAL A 81 2.70 0.79 -7.05
CA VAL A 81 3.46 0.75 -5.80
C VAL A 81 2.64 1.27 -4.62
N THR A 82 3.02 0.87 -3.42
CA THR A 82 2.51 1.47 -2.18
C THR A 82 3.46 2.56 -1.72
N LEU A 83 2.93 3.76 -1.53
CA LEU A 83 3.65 4.95 -1.11
C LEU A 83 3.28 5.31 0.33
N LEU A 84 4.26 5.51 1.19
CA LEU A 84 4.11 6.05 2.54
C LEU A 84 4.62 7.50 2.55
N LEU A 85 3.75 8.46 2.86
CA LEU A 85 4.14 9.87 2.98
C LEU A 85 5.03 10.06 4.21
N ASP A 86 6.25 10.52 3.98
CA ASP A 86 7.25 10.73 5.04
C ASP A 86 7.99 12.06 4.83
N THR A 87 7.61 13.08 5.59
CA THR A 87 8.27 14.39 5.58
C THR A 87 9.69 14.37 6.19
N GLY A 88 10.06 13.29 6.89
CA GLY A 88 11.41 13.07 7.41
C GLY A 88 12.39 12.55 6.37
N ALA A 89 11.91 11.99 5.25
CA ALA A 89 12.75 11.53 4.17
C ALA A 89 13.09 12.66 3.19
N THR A 90 14.37 12.85 2.87
CA THR A 90 14.80 13.85 1.88
C THR A 90 14.40 13.48 0.47
N TYR A 91 14.60 12.22 0.08
CA TYR A 91 14.31 11.69 -1.24
C TYR A 91 13.17 10.68 -1.19
N VAL A 92 12.56 10.40 -2.34
CA VAL A 92 11.79 9.16 -2.49
C VAL A 92 12.74 8.01 -2.23
N SER A 93 12.44 7.16 -1.23
CA SER A 93 13.33 6.06 -0.83
C SER A 93 12.71 4.73 -1.22
N VAL A 94 13.39 4.02 -2.13
CA VAL A 94 12.92 2.78 -2.76
C VAL A 94 13.70 1.61 -2.19
N PRO A 95 13.04 0.54 -1.70
CA PRO A 95 13.70 -0.69 -1.34
C PRO A 95 14.52 -1.24 -2.51
N GLU A 96 15.74 -1.73 -2.24
CA GLU A 96 16.64 -2.20 -3.29
C GLU A 96 16.05 -3.35 -4.11
N ASN A 97 15.33 -4.26 -3.44
CA ASN A 97 14.68 -5.40 -4.09
C ASN A 97 13.54 -5.01 -5.07
N MET A 98 13.02 -3.77 -4.98
CA MET A 98 12.00 -3.25 -5.90
C MET A 98 12.62 -2.45 -7.07
N ALA A 99 13.86 -1.99 -6.93
CA ALA A 99 14.45 -1.02 -7.85
C ALA A 99 14.54 -1.52 -9.29
N GLU A 100 14.91 -2.78 -9.51
CA GLU A 100 15.01 -3.38 -10.85
C GLU A 100 13.64 -3.45 -11.55
N GLY A 101 12.60 -3.89 -10.84
CA GLY A 101 11.23 -3.97 -11.37
C GLY A 101 10.66 -2.60 -11.74
N LEU A 102 11.13 -1.53 -11.09
CA LEU A 102 10.75 -0.14 -11.37
C LEU A 102 11.64 0.53 -12.43
N GLY A 103 12.61 -0.19 -13.02
CA GLY A 103 13.54 0.35 -14.01
C GLY A 103 14.59 1.31 -13.43
N LEU A 104 14.81 1.31 -12.12
CA LEU A 104 15.72 2.24 -11.44
C LEU A 104 17.15 1.71 -11.44
N ARG A 105 18.10 2.58 -11.78
CA ARG A 105 19.53 2.25 -11.81
C ARG A 105 20.27 2.93 -10.66
N LYS A 106 21.16 2.18 -10.01
CA LYS A 106 22.08 2.76 -9.03
C LYS A 106 23.04 3.72 -9.71
N MET A 107 23.09 4.97 -9.24
CA MET A 107 24.01 5.99 -9.76
C MET A 107 25.16 6.17 -8.78
N ALA A 108 25.19 7.28 -8.02
CA ALA A 108 26.23 7.56 -7.04
C ALA A 108 25.90 6.91 -5.68
N ARG A 109 26.94 6.48 -4.95
CA ARG A 109 26.78 6.10 -3.53
C ARG A 109 26.45 7.33 -2.70
N SER A 110 25.61 7.14 -1.71
CA SER A 110 25.19 8.14 -0.74
C SER A 110 24.99 7.49 0.61
N GLN A 111 24.73 8.28 1.63
CA GLN A 111 24.36 7.81 2.96
C GLN A 111 23.07 8.51 3.38
N SER A 112 22.20 7.76 4.04
CA SER A 112 20.98 8.28 4.66
C SER A 112 21.04 8.08 6.15
N SER A 113 20.77 9.13 6.92
CA SER A 113 20.57 9.04 8.36
C SER A 113 19.12 8.62 8.62
N THR A 114 18.92 7.51 9.33
CA THR A 114 17.61 6.96 9.68
C THR A 114 17.49 6.85 11.20
N ALA A 115 16.28 6.58 11.68
CA ALA A 115 16.07 6.33 13.12
C ALA A 115 16.90 5.14 13.65
N ASN A 116 17.27 4.19 12.77
CA ASN A 116 18.07 3.01 13.09
C ASN A 116 19.58 3.21 12.82
N GLY A 117 20.02 4.43 12.54
CA GLY A 117 21.41 4.76 12.23
C GLY A 117 21.64 5.17 10.78
N VAL A 118 22.93 5.26 10.42
CA VAL A 118 23.36 5.60 9.06
C VAL A 118 23.39 4.36 8.20
N VAL A 119 22.76 4.43 7.02
CA VAL A 119 22.73 3.35 6.03
C VAL A 119 23.30 3.83 4.71
N ASP A 120 24.06 2.96 4.04
CA ASP A 120 24.53 3.20 2.68
C ASP A 120 23.36 3.08 1.70
N THR A 121 23.23 4.05 0.82
CA THR A 121 22.18 4.12 -0.21
C THR A 121 22.79 4.43 -1.55
N TYR A 122 22.00 4.37 -2.62
CA TYR A 122 22.42 4.77 -3.94
C TYR A 122 21.44 5.80 -4.50
N LEU A 123 21.95 6.92 -4.98
CA LEU A 123 21.12 7.88 -5.69
C LEU A 123 20.58 7.27 -6.97
N THR A 124 19.38 7.64 -7.31
CA THR A 124 18.70 7.27 -8.56
C THR A 124 17.74 8.37 -8.97
N ARG A 125 17.07 8.19 -10.09
CA ARG A 125 16.09 9.10 -10.62
C ARG A 125 14.86 8.34 -11.10
N ILE A 126 13.69 8.81 -10.71
CA ILE A 126 12.39 8.31 -11.16
C ILE A 126 11.94 9.20 -12.30
N GLU A 127 11.68 8.63 -13.47
CA GLU A 127 11.24 9.38 -14.65
C GLU A 127 9.80 9.89 -14.48
N TYR A 128 8.93 9.03 -13.95
CA TYR A 128 7.51 9.34 -13.74
C TYR A 128 7.01 8.77 -12.42
N LEU A 129 6.29 9.59 -11.66
CA LEU A 129 5.58 9.20 -10.44
C LEU A 129 4.20 9.83 -10.44
N SER A 130 3.15 9.07 -10.09
CA SER A 130 1.81 9.64 -9.93
C SER A 130 1.11 9.15 -8.66
N ILE A 131 0.24 10.02 -8.13
CA ILE A 131 -0.66 9.76 -7.01
C ILE A 131 -2.05 10.26 -7.44
N GLY A 132 -2.92 9.35 -7.89
CA GLY A 132 -4.12 9.74 -8.60
C GLY A 132 -3.77 10.59 -9.82
N ASP A 133 -4.38 11.79 -9.94
CA ASP A 133 -4.12 12.73 -11.04
C ASP A 133 -2.94 13.69 -10.77
N LEU A 134 -2.23 13.54 -9.65
CA LEU A 134 -1.03 14.33 -9.38
C LEU A 134 0.17 13.63 -10.00
N GLU A 135 0.78 14.28 -10.98
CA GLU A 135 1.91 13.74 -11.76
C GLU A 135 3.19 14.49 -11.48
N PHE A 136 4.30 13.75 -11.39
CA PHE A 136 5.63 14.27 -11.10
C PHE A 136 6.63 13.62 -12.04
N TYR A 137 7.57 14.41 -12.53
CA TYR A 137 8.57 13.98 -13.49
C TYR A 137 9.96 14.27 -12.96
N ASP A 138 10.94 13.46 -13.36
CA ASP A 138 12.35 13.66 -13.10
C ASP A 138 12.68 13.82 -11.60
N ILE A 139 12.18 12.90 -10.78
CA ILE A 139 12.26 12.98 -9.33
C ILE A 139 13.55 12.35 -8.81
N ALA A 140 14.28 13.12 -7.99
CA ALA A 140 15.43 12.60 -7.26
C ALA A 140 14.98 11.56 -6.22
N ALA A 141 15.60 10.38 -6.25
CA ALA A 141 15.27 9.25 -5.39
C ALA A 141 16.53 8.55 -4.88
N SER A 142 16.38 7.67 -3.92
CA SER A 142 17.42 6.81 -3.40
C SER A 142 16.97 5.36 -3.37
N ILE A 143 17.88 4.44 -3.70
CA ILE A 143 17.72 3.00 -3.52
C ILE A 143 18.34 2.66 -2.17
N ASN A 144 17.54 2.07 -1.28
CA ASN A 144 17.91 1.80 0.10
C ASN A 144 17.90 0.30 0.41
N PRO A 145 19.07 -0.35 0.55
CA PRO A 145 19.15 -1.75 0.93
C PRO A 145 18.60 -2.05 2.33
N GLY A 146 18.61 -1.07 3.23
CA GLY A 146 18.05 -1.20 4.59
C GLY A 146 16.54 -1.36 4.62
N MET A 147 15.85 -1.10 3.51
CA MET A 147 14.39 -1.20 3.37
C MET A 147 13.93 -2.50 2.68
N ASN A 148 14.78 -3.48 2.46
CA ASN A 148 14.42 -4.70 1.72
C ASN A 148 13.34 -5.58 2.40
N HIS A 149 13.00 -5.29 3.65
CA HIS A 149 11.89 -5.91 4.39
C HIS A 149 10.58 -5.13 4.26
N ASP A 150 10.63 -3.91 3.72
CA ASP A 150 9.48 -3.06 3.56
C ASP A 150 8.80 -3.33 2.21
N THR A 151 7.48 -3.21 2.19
CA THR A 151 6.67 -3.31 0.97
C THR A 151 6.23 -1.94 0.45
N SER A 152 6.60 -0.88 1.17
CA SER A 152 6.23 0.50 0.86
C SER A 152 7.47 1.33 0.51
N ILE A 153 7.29 2.24 -0.43
CA ILE A 153 8.27 3.24 -0.84
C ILE A 153 8.00 4.50 -0.03
N LEU A 154 9.03 5.12 0.57
CA LEU A 154 8.88 6.39 1.26
C LEU A 154 8.77 7.52 0.25
N LEU A 155 7.68 8.27 0.32
CA LEU A 155 7.48 9.49 -0.47
C LEU A 155 8.06 10.68 0.29
N GLY A 156 9.30 11.03 -0.03
CA GLY A 156 10.06 12.08 0.66
C GLY A 156 9.89 13.47 0.08
N MET A 157 10.64 14.41 0.65
CA MET A 157 10.57 15.85 0.31
C MET A 157 10.94 16.16 -1.15
N SER A 158 11.66 15.28 -1.86
CA SER A 158 11.90 15.47 -3.30
C SER A 158 10.61 15.58 -4.13
N VAL A 159 9.51 14.98 -3.67
CA VAL A 159 8.15 15.13 -4.23
C VAL A 159 7.32 16.07 -3.38
N LEU A 160 7.29 15.87 -2.05
CA LEU A 160 6.37 16.55 -1.15
C LEU A 160 6.55 18.09 -1.17
N LYS A 161 7.73 18.60 -1.47
CA LYS A 161 7.97 20.07 -1.63
C LYS A 161 7.15 20.70 -2.77
N ASN A 162 6.69 19.90 -3.74
CA ASN A 162 5.87 20.35 -4.86
C ASN A 162 4.36 20.16 -4.60
N ILE A 163 3.98 19.77 -3.38
CA ILE A 163 2.62 19.48 -2.96
C ILE A 163 2.24 20.42 -1.83
N GLU A 164 1.11 21.08 -1.97
CA GLU A 164 0.42 21.67 -0.83
C GLU A 164 -0.43 20.57 -0.18
N PHE A 165 -0.32 20.42 1.13
CA PHE A 165 -1.16 19.49 1.85
C PHE A 165 -1.87 20.16 3.02
N THR A 166 -3.15 19.84 3.16
CA THR A 166 -4.01 20.32 4.26
C THR A 166 -4.55 19.13 5.02
N GLN A 167 -4.23 19.03 6.30
CA GLN A 167 -4.79 18.00 7.17
C GLN A 167 -6.00 18.52 7.93
N ARG A 168 -7.10 17.75 7.89
CA ARG A 168 -8.31 17.98 8.70
C ARG A 168 -8.74 16.66 9.34
N GLY A 169 -8.51 16.53 10.63
CA GLY A 169 -8.75 15.26 11.34
C GLY A 169 -7.88 14.13 10.76
N ASP A 170 -8.52 13.08 10.26
CA ASP A 170 -7.87 11.91 9.68
C ASP A 170 -7.72 11.98 8.15
N GLN A 171 -8.10 13.12 7.54
CA GLN A 171 -7.98 13.34 6.11
C GLN A 171 -6.82 14.28 5.80
N LEU A 172 -6.07 13.94 4.75
CA LEU A 172 -5.01 14.75 4.16
C LEU A 172 -5.37 15.03 2.70
N THR A 173 -5.60 16.28 2.37
CA THR A 173 -5.81 16.74 0.99
C THR A 173 -4.48 17.16 0.39
N LEU A 174 -4.15 16.60 -0.77
CA LEU A 174 -2.95 16.90 -1.55
C LEU A 174 -3.33 17.68 -2.81
N ARG A 175 -2.54 18.72 -3.14
CA ARG A 175 -2.66 19.54 -4.36
C ARG A 175 -1.29 19.84 -4.90
N LEU A 176 -1.15 20.04 -6.21
CA LEU A 176 0.10 20.57 -6.75
C LEU A 176 0.28 22.03 -6.25
N ALA A 177 1.46 22.31 -5.77
CA ALA A 177 1.84 23.68 -5.43
C ALA A 177 1.82 24.56 -6.70
N PRO A 178 1.48 25.86 -6.59
CA PRO A 178 1.40 26.78 -7.73
C PRO A 178 2.75 27.03 -8.37
#